data_d4834f63d102df12431634e307fcc825
#
_entry.id   d4834f63d102df12431634e307fcc825
#
_cell.length_a   1.000
_cell.length_b   1.000
_cell.length_c   1.000
_cell.angle_alpha   90.00
_cell.angle_beta   90.00
_cell.angle_gamma   90.00
#
_symmetry.space_group_name_H-M   'P 1'
#
loop_
_entity.id
_entity.type
_entity.pdbx_description
1 polymer ?
#
loop_
_entity_poly.entity_id
_entity_poly.type
_entity_poly.pdbx_seq_one_letter_code
_entity_poly.pdbx_strand_id
1 'polypeptide(L)'
;MKKGLFILLALIVASSVFAFTKGTINPGGTVSFTSNKPNSDEKAITMFSITPQVGYFVMDNLSADVLINYTYEGQSESDYNDEYSLSNLGLGIGGRYFYPLAPGEIYGGLDFLYNSFSWEEEYEGGKYDGGRNAMYLGLKGGYLFPVVENVYVDFGLKYQMGLGDYGGDDYEDAPDEYKKNEESTFGINIGLQIFFSK
;
A
#
# COMPACT_ATOMS: atom_id res chain seq x y z
N MET A 1 -16.42 -10.35 30.10
CA MET A 1 -16.04 -9.68 28.86
C MET A 1 -15.56 -10.63 27.75
N LYS A 2 -14.69 -11.62 28.00
CA LYS A 2 -14.17 -12.53 26.95
C LYS A 2 -15.24 -13.37 26.24
N LYS A 3 -16.29 -13.83 26.96
CA LYS A 3 -17.38 -14.63 26.36
C LYS A 3 -18.29 -13.84 25.41
N GLY A 4 -18.54 -12.55 25.69
CA GLY A 4 -19.35 -11.69 24.81
C GLY A 4 -18.65 -11.37 23.48
N LEU A 5 -17.32 -11.21 23.52
CA LEU A 5 -16.53 -10.99 22.30
C LEU A 5 -16.53 -12.23 21.39
N PHE A 6 -16.48 -13.45 21.97
CA PHE A 6 -16.57 -14.70 21.19
C PHE A 6 -17.95 -14.90 20.58
N ILE A 7 -19.03 -14.55 21.29
CA ILE A 7 -20.40 -14.66 20.76
C ILE A 7 -20.61 -13.61 19.64
N LEU A 8 -20.09 -12.39 19.79
CA LEU A 8 -20.14 -11.38 18.76
C LEU A 8 -19.35 -11.81 17.51
N LEU A 9 -18.16 -12.37 17.70
CA LEU A 9 -17.35 -12.93 16.60
C LEU A 9 -18.06 -14.11 15.91
N ALA A 10 -18.69 -15.00 16.67
CA ALA A 10 -19.44 -16.14 16.13
C ALA A 10 -20.70 -15.70 15.37
N LEU A 11 -21.40 -14.66 15.83
CA LEU A 11 -22.55 -14.08 15.14
C LEU A 11 -22.16 -13.38 13.85
N ILE A 12 -21.01 -12.73 13.81
CA ILE A 12 -20.43 -12.11 12.60
C ILE A 12 -20.11 -13.17 11.54
N VAL A 13 -19.56 -14.32 11.95
CA VAL A 13 -19.24 -15.45 11.05
C VAL A 13 -20.50 -16.19 10.58
N ALA A 14 -21.55 -16.24 11.38
CA ALA A 14 -22.79 -16.97 11.06
C ALA A 14 -23.73 -16.25 10.08
N SER A 15 -23.52 -14.95 9.84
CA SER A 15 -24.33 -14.13 8.91
C SER A 15 -23.69 -14.03 7.52
N SER A 16 -22.93 -15.05 7.07
CA SER A 16 -22.22 -15.02 5.79
C SER A 16 -23.16 -15.02 4.58
N VAL A 17 -23.70 -13.86 4.26
CA VAL A 17 -24.04 -13.53 2.89
C VAL A 17 -22.69 -13.30 2.19
N PHE A 18 -22.37 -14.12 1.19
CA PHE A 18 -21.11 -13.95 0.46
C PHE A 18 -21.18 -12.65 -0.34
N ALA A 19 -20.27 -11.71 -0.09
CA ALA A 19 -20.16 -10.49 -0.88
C ALA A 19 -19.67 -10.82 -2.28
N PHE A 20 -18.64 -11.66 -2.36
CA PHE A 20 -18.02 -12.07 -3.62
C PHE A 20 -17.77 -13.57 -3.64
N THR A 21 -18.05 -14.20 -4.79
CA THR A 21 -17.92 -15.64 -4.99
C THR A 21 -16.56 -16.01 -5.54
N LYS A 22 -16.13 -17.24 -5.29
CA LYS A 22 -14.94 -17.83 -5.90
C LYS A 22 -14.98 -17.71 -7.43
N GLY A 23 -13.86 -17.31 -8.03
CA GLY A 23 -13.72 -17.11 -9.48
C GLY A 23 -14.01 -15.68 -9.94
N THR A 24 -14.50 -14.80 -9.06
CA THR A 24 -14.61 -13.36 -9.35
C THR A 24 -13.24 -12.77 -9.61
N ILE A 25 -13.12 -11.92 -10.64
CA ILE A 25 -11.92 -11.14 -10.94
C ILE A 25 -12.17 -9.69 -10.51
N ASN A 26 -11.22 -9.11 -9.84
CA ASN A 26 -11.30 -7.75 -9.31
C ASN A 26 -10.14 -6.88 -9.80
N PRO A 27 -10.21 -6.31 -11.01
CA PRO A 27 -9.32 -5.21 -11.39
C PRO A 27 -9.72 -3.94 -10.66
N GLY A 28 -8.70 -3.17 -10.29
CA GLY A 28 -8.91 -1.91 -9.60
C GLY A 28 -7.59 -1.21 -9.33
N GLY A 29 -7.64 -0.25 -8.47
CA GLY A 29 -6.46 0.47 -8.04
C GLY A 29 -6.81 1.55 -7.05
N THR A 30 -5.79 2.02 -6.36
CA THR A 30 -5.90 3.09 -5.38
C THR A 30 -4.89 4.19 -5.68
N VAL A 31 -5.23 5.40 -5.30
CA VAL A 31 -4.31 6.50 -5.12
C VAL A 31 -4.17 6.76 -3.64
N SER A 32 -2.97 7.03 -3.18
CA SER A 32 -2.73 7.35 -1.79
C SER A 32 -1.93 8.63 -1.64
N PHE A 33 -2.21 9.33 -0.55
CA PHE A 33 -1.44 10.46 -0.08
C PHE A 33 -0.85 10.05 1.26
N THR A 34 0.45 10.18 1.37
CA THR A 34 1.20 9.89 2.58
C THR A 34 1.97 11.12 2.98
N SER A 35 1.88 11.50 4.24
CA SER A 35 2.71 12.55 4.81
C SER A 35 3.69 11.89 5.78
N ASN A 36 4.97 12.04 5.50
CA ASN A 36 6.05 11.58 6.36
C ASN A 36 6.78 12.80 6.94
N LYS A 37 7.00 12.79 8.23
CA LYS A 37 7.80 13.81 8.92
C LYS A 37 8.97 13.10 9.61
N PRO A 38 10.16 13.09 8.99
CA PRO A 38 11.31 12.36 9.52
C PRO A 38 11.72 12.83 10.92
N ASN A 39 11.70 14.14 11.17
CA ASN A 39 12.05 14.75 12.44
C ASN A 39 11.11 15.90 12.81
N SER A 40 11.08 16.30 14.10
CA SER A 40 10.25 17.42 14.60
C SER A 40 10.56 18.75 13.92
N ASP A 41 11.80 18.94 13.47
CA ASP A 41 12.31 20.20 12.93
C ASP A 41 12.34 20.23 11.40
N GLU A 42 12.06 19.10 10.75
CA GLU A 42 11.99 18.98 9.29
C GLU A 42 10.59 19.25 8.75
N LYS A 43 10.52 19.73 7.50
CA LYS A 43 9.24 19.89 6.81
C LYS A 43 8.63 18.53 6.49
N ALA A 44 7.32 18.44 6.54
CA ALA A 44 6.63 17.20 6.14
C ALA A 44 6.79 16.98 4.64
N ILE A 45 7.21 15.79 4.28
CA ILE A 45 7.33 15.34 2.90
C ILE A 45 5.99 14.72 2.50
N THR A 46 5.41 15.18 1.39
CA THR A 46 4.17 14.63 0.88
C THR A 46 4.47 13.74 -0.33
N MET A 47 4.06 12.48 -0.22
CA MET A 47 4.20 11.50 -1.29
C MET A 47 2.84 11.21 -1.92
N PHE A 48 2.85 11.07 -3.23
CA PHE A 48 1.70 10.61 -4.01
C PHE A 48 2.00 9.24 -4.60
N SER A 49 1.08 8.29 -4.43
CA SER A 49 1.24 6.95 -4.98
C SER A 49 0.02 6.51 -5.77
N ILE A 50 0.28 5.74 -6.82
CA ILE A 50 -0.75 5.02 -7.58
C ILE A 50 -0.46 3.52 -7.46
N THR A 51 -1.48 2.75 -7.13
CA THR A 51 -1.35 1.29 -6.97
C THR A 51 -2.43 0.57 -7.76
N PRO A 52 -2.25 0.33 -9.08
CA PRO A 52 -3.09 -0.60 -9.82
C PRO A 52 -2.94 -2.02 -9.26
N GLN A 53 -4.05 -2.75 -9.22
CA GLN A 53 -4.08 -4.13 -8.72
C GLN A 53 -5.10 -4.98 -9.48
N VAL A 54 -4.86 -6.28 -9.50
CA VAL A 54 -5.81 -7.28 -9.97
C VAL A 54 -5.93 -8.36 -8.91
N GLY A 55 -7.14 -8.60 -8.43
CA GLY A 55 -7.48 -9.66 -7.51
C GLY A 55 -8.21 -10.81 -8.20
N TYR A 56 -7.99 -12.01 -7.73
CA TYR A 56 -8.74 -13.21 -8.08
C TYR A 56 -9.27 -13.88 -6.81
N PHE A 57 -10.56 -14.13 -6.75
CA PHE A 57 -11.17 -14.77 -5.59
C PHE A 57 -10.90 -16.28 -5.61
N VAL A 58 -9.95 -16.70 -4.79
CA VAL A 58 -9.55 -18.11 -4.62
C VAL A 58 -10.56 -18.90 -3.80
N MET A 59 -11.30 -18.21 -2.94
CA MET A 59 -12.44 -18.70 -2.15
C MET A 59 -13.50 -17.60 -2.10
N ASP A 60 -14.70 -17.92 -1.64
CA ASP A 60 -15.71 -16.90 -1.37
C ASP A 60 -15.17 -15.89 -0.36
N ASN A 61 -15.30 -14.61 -0.68
CA ASN A 61 -14.81 -13.47 0.09
C ASN A 61 -13.28 -13.36 0.28
N LEU A 62 -12.46 -14.25 -0.28
CA LEU A 62 -11.00 -14.20 -0.16
C LEU A 62 -10.35 -14.03 -1.53
N SER A 63 -9.72 -12.90 -1.77
CA SER A 63 -8.91 -12.66 -2.98
C SER A 63 -7.43 -12.90 -2.73
N ALA A 64 -6.75 -13.36 -3.79
CA ALA A 64 -5.31 -13.24 -3.97
C ALA A 64 -5.09 -12.09 -4.97
N ASP A 65 -4.20 -11.17 -4.63
CA ASP A 65 -4.00 -9.93 -5.38
C ASP A 65 -2.58 -9.85 -5.91
N VAL A 66 -2.43 -9.31 -7.12
CA VAL A 66 -1.16 -8.82 -7.68
C VAL A 66 -1.28 -7.32 -7.82
N LEU A 67 -0.25 -6.60 -7.43
CA LEU A 67 -0.26 -5.14 -7.45
C LEU A 67 1.07 -4.57 -7.95
N ILE A 68 0.99 -3.41 -8.59
CA ILE A 68 2.12 -2.57 -8.94
C ILE A 68 1.96 -1.30 -8.13
N ASN A 69 3.03 -0.83 -7.51
CA ASN A 69 3.04 0.44 -6.80
C ASN A 69 3.98 1.40 -7.51
N TYR A 70 3.54 2.59 -7.80
CA TYR A 70 4.38 3.68 -8.26
C TYR A 70 4.20 4.87 -7.31
N THR A 71 5.30 5.35 -6.76
CA THR A 71 5.32 6.52 -5.88
C THR A 71 6.30 7.54 -6.44
N TYR A 72 5.90 8.79 -6.42
CA TYR A 72 6.73 9.93 -6.75
C TYR A 72 6.72 10.91 -5.58
N GLU A 73 7.90 11.38 -5.23
CA GLU A 73 8.13 12.42 -4.26
C GLU A 73 9.01 13.47 -4.91
N GLY A 74 8.61 14.71 -4.80
CA GLY A 74 9.42 15.85 -5.21
C GLY A 74 9.54 16.84 -4.05
N GLN A 75 10.75 17.26 -3.75
CA GLN A 75 11.03 18.32 -2.80
C GLN A 75 11.91 19.37 -3.50
N SER A 76 11.45 20.62 -3.53
CA SER A 76 12.27 21.76 -3.93
C SER A 76 12.64 22.57 -2.68
N GLU A 77 13.90 22.68 -2.37
CA GLU A 77 14.37 23.61 -1.35
C GLU A 77 14.59 24.99 -1.97
N SER A 78 13.85 25.97 -1.45
CA SER A 78 13.81 27.33 -2.00
C SER A 78 15.06 28.19 -1.71
N ASP A 79 15.96 27.74 -0.86
CA ASP A 79 17.12 28.55 -0.42
C ASP A 79 18.42 28.22 -1.15
N TYR A 80 18.49 27.09 -1.87
CA TYR A 80 19.70 26.64 -2.57
C TYR A 80 19.35 25.95 -3.89
N ASN A 81 18.59 26.36 -4.76
CA ASN A 81 18.33 25.75 -6.11
C ASN A 81 18.55 24.23 -6.21
N ASP A 82 18.51 23.51 -5.09
CA ASP A 82 18.72 22.07 -5.04
C ASP A 82 17.38 21.39 -5.24
N GLU A 83 17.29 20.59 -6.30
CA GLU A 83 16.10 19.77 -6.59
C GLU A 83 16.39 18.32 -6.21
N TYR A 84 15.54 17.78 -5.35
CA TYR A 84 15.55 16.38 -5.00
C TYR A 84 14.29 15.70 -5.53
N SER A 85 14.47 14.59 -6.24
CA SER A 85 13.35 13.76 -6.66
C SER A 85 13.60 12.30 -6.29
N LEU A 86 12.57 11.67 -5.77
CA LEU A 86 12.54 10.24 -5.46
C LEU A 86 11.41 9.57 -6.22
N SER A 87 11.72 8.54 -6.96
CA SER A 87 10.73 7.65 -7.55
C SER A 87 10.87 6.23 -7.02
N ASN A 88 9.74 5.54 -6.91
CA ASN A 88 9.69 4.16 -6.45
C ASN A 88 8.76 3.36 -7.35
N LEU A 89 9.26 2.23 -7.86
CA LEU A 89 8.46 1.23 -8.55
C LEU A 89 8.46 -0.06 -7.72
N GLY A 90 7.27 -0.51 -7.32
CA GLY A 90 7.08 -1.72 -6.54
C GLY A 90 6.25 -2.76 -7.25
N LEU A 91 6.58 -4.03 -7.03
CA LEU A 91 5.76 -5.18 -7.38
C LEU A 91 5.34 -5.89 -6.11
N GLY A 92 4.09 -6.32 -6.05
CA GLY A 92 3.59 -6.96 -4.84
C GLY A 92 2.57 -8.05 -5.11
N ILE A 93 2.47 -8.91 -4.12
CA ILE A 93 1.41 -9.89 -4.00
C ILE A 93 0.72 -9.70 -2.66
N GLY A 94 -0.56 -10.04 -2.60
CA GLY A 94 -1.31 -9.88 -1.36
C GLY A 94 -2.56 -10.71 -1.32
N GLY A 95 -3.36 -10.48 -0.29
CA GLY A 95 -4.68 -11.06 -0.16
C GLY A 95 -5.58 -10.18 0.65
N ARG A 96 -6.87 -10.21 0.33
CA ARG A 96 -7.92 -9.49 1.07
C ARG A 96 -9.07 -10.41 1.39
N TYR A 97 -9.56 -10.28 2.60
CA TYR A 97 -10.82 -10.88 3.01
C TYR A 97 -11.90 -9.82 3.12
N PHE A 98 -13.04 -10.06 2.48
CA PHE A 98 -14.16 -9.14 2.40
C PHE A 98 -15.30 -9.63 3.30
N TYR A 99 -15.97 -8.69 3.93
CA TYR A 99 -17.14 -8.96 4.76
C TYR A 99 -18.24 -7.97 4.39
N PRO A 100 -19.46 -8.45 4.05
CA PRO A 100 -20.58 -7.59 3.69
C PRO A 100 -20.99 -6.72 4.88
N LEU A 101 -21.07 -5.43 4.66
CA LEU A 101 -21.53 -4.43 5.63
C LEU A 101 -22.34 -3.36 4.90
N ALA A 102 -23.66 -3.57 4.88
CA ALA A 102 -24.58 -2.70 4.11
C ALA A 102 -24.32 -1.20 4.34
N PRO A 103 -24.30 -0.39 3.25
CA PRO A 103 -24.64 -0.75 1.88
C PRO A 103 -23.50 -1.36 1.05
N GLY A 104 -22.31 -1.53 1.59
CA GLY A 104 -21.11 -2.02 0.90
C GLY A 104 -20.40 -3.15 1.64
N GLU A 105 -19.06 -3.21 1.53
CA GLU A 105 -18.23 -4.25 2.11
C GLU A 105 -17.03 -3.64 2.86
N ILE A 106 -16.71 -4.17 4.03
CA ILE A 106 -15.41 -3.94 4.67
C ILE A 106 -14.42 -5.00 4.22
N TYR A 107 -13.15 -4.65 4.19
CA TYR A 107 -12.09 -5.62 3.96
C TYR A 107 -10.90 -5.40 4.88
N GLY A 108 -10.15 -6.48 5.08
CA GLY A 108 -8.84 -6.47 5.69
C GLY A 108 -7.89 -7.34 4.89
N GLY A 109 -6.61 -7.00 4.85
CA GLY A 109 -5.66 -7.73 4.02
C GLY A 109 -4.21 -7.47 4.36
N LEU A 110 -3.37 -8.25 3.69
CA LEU A 110 -1.91 -8.21 3.77
C LEU A 110 -1.34 -8.07 2.37
N ASP A 111 -0.24 -7.33 2.25
CA ASP A 111 0.57 -7.25 1.04
C ASP A 111 2.04 -7.52 1.38
N PHE A 112 2.72 -8.19 0.46
CA PHE A 112 4.17 -8.24 0.42
C PHE A 112 4.63 -7.50 -0.83
N LEU A 113 5.53 -6.51 -0.67
CA LEU A 113 6.01 -5.67 -1.74
C LEU A 113 7.53 -5.74 -1.84
N TYR A 114 8.02 -5.75 -3.06
CA TYR A 114 9.41 -5.49 -3.40
C TYR A 114 9.45 -4.17 -4.16
N ASN A 115 10.15 -3.20 -3.63
CA ASN A 115 10.26 -1.84 -4.14
C ASN A 115 11.68 -1.56 -4.63
N SER A 116 11.79 -0.89 -5.76
CA SER A 116 13.01 -0.32 -6.31
C SER A 116 12.89 1.19 -6.27
N PHE A 117 13.76 1.83 -5.53
CA PHE A 117 13.83 3.28 -5.38
C PHE A 117 14.95 3.82 -6.25
N SER A 118 14.70 4.96 -6.88
CA SER A 118 15.69 5.75 -7.60
C SER A 118 15.58 7.19 -7.15
N TRP A 119 16.69 7.82 -6.84
CA TRP A 119 16.74 9.24 -6.49
C TRP A 119 17.74 9.98 -7.37
N GLU A 120 17.46 11.24 -7.53
CA GLU A 120 18.25 12.17 -8.31
C GLU A 120 18.36 13.48 -7.53
N GLU A 121 19.58 13.92 -7.31
CA GLU A 121 19.91 15.18 -6.67
C GLU A 121 20.68 16.05 -7.67
N GLU A 122 20.18 17.24 -7.93
CA GLU A 122 20.84 18.22 -8.77
C GLU A 122 21.28 19.42 -7.91
N TYR A 123 22.56 19.74 -7.94
CA TYR A 123 23.17 20.86 -7.21
C TYR A 123 24.08 21.66 -8.11
N GLU A 124 24.46 22.89 -7.69
CA GLU A 124 25.22 23.88 -8.50
C GLU A 124 26.55 23.34 -9.08
N GLY A 125 27.05 22.19 -8.61
CA GLY A 125 28.29 21.54 -9.07
C GLY A 125 28.13 20.26 -9.88
N GLY A 126 26.91 19.73 -10.06
CA GLY A 126 26.69 18.47 -10.76
C GLY A 126 25.38 17.78 -10.38
N LYS A 127 25.30 16.53 -10.79
CA LYS A 127 24.16 15.66 -10.58
C LYS A 127 24.64 14.38 -9.94
N TYR A 128 23.93 13.91 -8.93
CA TYR A 128 24.14 12.61 -8.30
C TYR A 128 22.85 11.78 -8.45
N ASP A 129 23.01 10.52 -8.85
CA ASP A 129 21.93 9.55 -8.93
C ASP A 129 22.29 8.28 -8.14
N GLY A 130 21.30 7.68 -7.53
CA GLY A 130 21.46 6.48 -6.74
C GLY A 130 20.18 5.64 -6.71
N GLY A 131 20.29 4.45 -6.12
CA GLY A 131 19.16 3.55 -6.03
C GLY A 131 19.28 2.52 -4.93
N ARG A 132 18.15 2.08 -4.40
CA ARG A 132 18.05 0.99 -3.43
C ARG A 132 16.86 0.11 -3.70
N ASN A 133 16.93 -1.11 -3.20
CA ASN A 133 15.81 -2.04 -3.19
C ASN A 133 15.39 -2.33 -1.75
N ALA A 134 14.10 -2.50 -1.51
CA ALA A 134 13.57 -2.80 -0.20
C ALA A 134 12.33 -3.69 -0.26
N MET A 135 12.14 -4.50 0.77
CA MET A 135 10.95 -5.32 0.95
C MET A 135 10.07 -4.75 2.06
N TYR A 136 8.76 -4.86 1.89
CA TYR A 136 7.78 -4.37 2.86
C TYR A 136 6.66 -5.37 3.08
N LEU A 137 6.20 -5.43 4.33
CA LEU A 137 4.93 -6.04 4.69
C LEU A 137 3.90 -4.93 4.91
N GLY A 138 2.79 -5.00 4.20
CA GLY A 138 1.66 -4.09 4.34
C GLY A 138 0.47 -4.73 5.05
N LEU A 139 -0.12 -4.00 5.99
CA LEU A 139 -1.44 -4.25 6.53
C LEU A 139 -2.39 -3.25 5.88
N LYS A 140 -3.51 -3.72 5.35
CA LYS A 140 -4.53 -2.85 4.75
C LYS A 140 -5.93 -3.20 5.24
N GLY A 141 -6.79 -2.20 5.25
CA GLY A 141 -8.19 -2.36 5.55
C GLY A 141 -8.98 -1.19 5.00
N GLY A 142 -10.24 -1.42 4.70
CA GLY A 142 -11.04 -0.37 4.12
C GLY A 142 -12.51 -0.73 3.97
N TYR A 143 -13.21 0.16 3.31
CA TYR A 143 -14.63 0.05 3.00
C TYR A 143 -14.86 0.31 1.52
N LEU A 144 -15.55 -0.62 0.88
CA LEU A 144 -16.02 -0.52 -0.50
C LEU A 144 -17.43 0.03 -0.51
N PHE A 145 -17.58 1.23 -1.03
CA PHE A 145 -18.88 1.86 -1.21
C PHE A 145 -19.40 1.59 -2.63
N PRO A 146 -20.57 0.91 -2.82
CA PRO A 146 -21.12 0.64 -4.14
C PRO A 146 -21.59 1.93 -4.80
N VAL A 147 -21.18 2.16 -6.06
CA VAL A 147 -21.62 3.32 -6.86
C VAL A 147 -22.63 2.88 -7.90
N VAL A 148 -22.32 1.82 -8.62
CA VAL A 148 -23.22 1.13 -9.54
C VAL A 148 -22.95 -0.37 -9.42
N GLU A 149 -23.73 -1.18 -10.09
CA GLU A 149 -23.54 -2.65 -10.09
C GLU A 149 -22.09 -3.00 -10.42
N ASN A 150 -21.45 -3.81 -9.56
CA ASN A 150 -20.09 -4.29 -9.68
C ASN A 150 -18.97 -3.21 -9.63
N VAL A 151 -19.28 -1.94 -9.38
CA VAL A 151 -18.30 -0.85 -9.28
C VAL A 151 -18.37 -0.19 -7.92
N TYR A 152 -17.23 -0.12 -7.25
CA TYR A 152 -17.12 0.38 -5.89
C TYR A 152 -16.04 1.46 -5.79
N VAL A 153 -16.29 2.47 -4.97
CA VAL A 153 -15.26 3.37 -4.47
C VAL A 153 -14.65 2.73 -3.22
N ASP A 154 -13.34 2.67 -3.20
CA ASP A 154 -12.53 2.10 -2.13
C ASP A 154 -11.99 3.21 -1.23
N PHE A 155 -12.31 3.17 0.05
CA PHE A 155 -11.76 4.04 1.09
C PHE A 155 -10.94 3.16 2.03
N GLY A 156 -9.62 3.32 2.01
CA GLY A 156 -8.74 2.43 2.74
C GLY A 156 -7.69 3.13 3.58
N LEU A 157 -7.15 2.35 4.50
CA LEU A 157 -5.99 2.65 5.30
C LEU A 157 -4.94 1.58 5.02
N LYS A 158 -3.67 1.98 4.98
CA LYS A 158 -2.54 1.09 4.80
C LYS A 158 -1.44 1.44 5.78
N TYR A 159 -0.90 0.42 6.44
CA TYR A 159 0.32 0.52 7.21
C TYR A 159 1.35 -0.41 6.60
N GLN A 160 2.54 0.08 6.31
CA GLN A 160 3.64 -0.69 5.76
C GLN A 160 4.81 -0.64 6.72
N MET A 161 5.50 -1.76 6.85
CA MET A 161 6.74 -1.88 7.61
C MET A 161 7.82 -2.51 6.75
N GLY A 162 9.03 -2.01 6.86
CA GLY A 162 10.21 -2.55 6.19
C GLY A 162 10.53 -3.96 6.67
N LEU A 163 11.07 -4.77 5.80
CA LEU A 163 11.52 -6.13 6.08
C LEU A 163 12.95 -6.33 5.61
N GLY A 164 13.77 -6.91 6.48
CA GLY A 164 15.16 -7.24 6.16
C GLY A 164 16.04 -6.00 5.97
N ASP A 165 16.97 -6.10 5.05
CA ASP A 165 17.94 -5.06 4.75
C ASP A 165 17.64 -4.41 3.40
N TYR A 166 18.11 -3.16 3.22
CA TYR A 166 18.17 -2.54 1.91
C TYR A 166 19.17 -3.25 1.02
N GLY A 167 18.81 -3.45 -0.26
CA GLY A 167 19.71 -3.91 -1.30
C GLY A 167 20.00 -2.79 -2.31
N GLY A 168 20.99 -3.01 -3.16
CA GLY A 168 21.43 -2.07 -4.19
C GLY A 168 22.91 -1.71 -4.04
N ASP A 169 23.49 -1.16 -5.09
CA ASP A 169 24.94 -0.89 -5.16
C ASP A 169 25.41 0.06 -4.06
N ASP A 170 24.56 1.03 -3.70
CA ASP A 170 24.87 2.02 -2.65
C ASP A 170 24.93 1.41 -1.23
N TYR A 171 24.40 0.21 -1.05
CA TYR A 171 24.33 -0.48 0.25
C TYR A 171 25.22 -1.72 0.34
N GLU A 172 25.86 -2.15 -0.76
CA GLU A 172 26.68 -3.37 -0.77
C GLU A 172 27.83 -3.29 0.23
N ASP A 173 28.52 -2.16 0.29
CA ASP A 173 29.65 -1.90 1.19
C ASP A 173 29.28 -1.09 2.45
N ALA A 174 28.01 -0.77 2.65
CA ALA A 174 27.57 0.00 3.82
C ALA A 174 27.71 -0.84 5.12
N PRO A 175 28.01 -0.21 6.28
CA PRO A 175 27.93 -0.88 7.57
C PRO A 175 26.52 -1.46 7.85
N ASP A 176 26.47 -2.61 8.53
CA ASP A 176 25.21 -3.34 8.78
C ASP A 176 24.11 -2.50 9.47
N GLU A 177 24.51 -1.50 10.26
CA GLU A 177 23.56 -0.59 10.92
C GLU A 177 22.80 0.31 9.95
N TYR A 178 23.37 0.60 8.77
CA TYR A 178 22.72 1.41 7.73
C TYR A 178 21.94 0.59 6.71
N LYS A 179 22.12 -0.74 6.71
CA LYS A 179 21.41 -1.64 5.78
C LYS A 179 19.99 -1.95 6.25
N LYS A 180 19.69 -1.82 7.52
CA LYS A 180 18.39 -2.22 8.07
C LYS A 180 17.24 -1.38 7.55
N ASN A 181 16.23 -2.05 7.01
CA ASN A 181 14.99 -1.42 6.61
C ASN A 181 14.02 -1.34 7.79
N GLU A 182 14.14 -0.28 8.59
CA GLU A 182 13.28 0.00 9.74
C GLU A 182 12.15 1.00 9.41
N GLU A 183 11.95 1.28 8.12
CA GLU A 183 10.92 2.23 7.69
C GLU A 183 9.52 1.74 8.02
N SER A 184 8.67 2.66 8.43
CA SER A 184 7.24 2.42 8.57
C SER A 184 6.45 3.58 8.03
N THR A 185 5.36 3.27 7.32
CA THR A 185 4.53 4.27 6.67
C THR A 185 3.06 4.01 6.98
N PHE A 186 2.32 5.05 7.26
CA PHE A 186 0.86 5.00 7.36
C PHE A 186 0.25 5.89 6.28
N GLY A 187 -0.71 5.37 5.54
CA GLY A 187 -1.37 6.07 4.45
C GLY A 187 -2.88 5.90 4.42
N ILE A 188 -3.53 6.90 3.86
CA ILE A 188 -4.94 6.86 3.49
C ILE A 188 -4.99 6.70 1.98
N ASN A 189 -5.83 5.81 1.50
CA ASN A 189 -6.01 5.59 0.08
C ASN A 189 -7.48 5.70 -0.33
N ILE A 190 -7.68 6.17 -1.53
CA ILE A 190 -8.97 6.17 -2.22
C ILE A 190 -8.79 5.49 -3.58
N GLY A 191 -9.77 4.72 -4.01
CA GLY A 191 -9.65 3.98 -5.26
C GLY A 191 -10.96 3.57 -5.88
N LEU A 192 -10.82 2.81 -6.97
CA LEU A 192 -11.91 2.21 -7.70
C LEU A 192 -11.66 0.70 -7.82
N GLN A 193 -12.71 -0.08 -7.55
CA GLN A 193 -12.69 -1.53 -7.66
C GLN A 193 -13.86 -1.97 -8.54
N ILE A 194 -13.59 -2.87 -9.49
CA ILE A 194 -14.60 -3.45 -10.36
C ILE A 194 -14.59 -4.96 -10.15
N PHE A 195 -15.77 -5.57 -10.06
CA PHE A 195 -15.89 -7.00 -9.78
C PHE A 195 -16.60 -7.70 -10.95
N PHE A 196 -15.92 -8.64 -11.58
CA PHE A 196 -16.46 -9.47 -12.64
C PHE A 196 -16.73 -10.88 -12.09
N SER A 197 -17.97 -11.12 -11.67
CA SER A 197 -18.44 -12.46 -11.32
C SER A 197 -18.86 -13.24 -12.56
N LYS A 198 -18.60 -14.55 -12.55
CA LYS A 198 -19.09 -15.46 -13.60
C LYS A 198 -20.56 -15.79 -13.41
#